data_ddba362839af0964adfbe463887ad478
#
_entry.id   ddba362839af0964adfbe463887ad478
#
_cell.length_a   1.000
_cell.length_b   1.000
_cell.length_c   1.000
_cell.angle_alpha   90.00
_cell.angle_beta   90.00
_cell.angle_gamma   90.00
#
_symmetry.space_group_name_H-M   'P 1'
#
loop_
_entity.id
_entity.type
_entity.pdbx_description
1 polymer ?
#
loop_
_entity_poly.entity_id
_entity_poly.type
_entity_poly.pdbx_seq_one_letter_code
_entity_poly.pdbx_strand_id
1 'polypeptide(L)'
;MKIVELLGVPGSGKSTLSSALVADLSNAVDLEQGVLRAMRARGEDDIARFVARIARSSDNRLWKRAYARSTDRFSALTRFIGGHPNLLEAVLAVQRLRSDRDRDQDAVLGWVLNLMARYQLVAESGGMGWLVVDEGFCQRGVALFGFGYHEEDRDLLGAYLEAIPIPDVVIVVDTPLEDCRRRLEERGWSERLDGLGVEERNRFLSDSSTVVEAVAALAAASGARLIRVDGTAPTPDSYASIAATLSH
;
A
#
# COMPACT_ATOMS: atom_id res chain seq x y z
N MET A 1 -3.03 11.99 -12.95
CA MET A 1 -2.24 11.52 -11.78
C MET A 1 -1.62 10.19 -12.16
N LYS A 2 -0.31 10.04 -11.98
CA LYS A 2 0.40 8.77 -12.13
C LYS A 2 0.59 8.14 -10.75
N ILE A 3 0.54 6.82 -10.67
CA ILE A 3 0.65 6.08 -9.40
C ILE A 3 1.92 5.25 -9.41
N VAL A 4 2.76 5.44 -8.40
CA VAL A 4 3.90 4.58 -8.09
C VAL A 4 3.56 3.80 -6.83
N GLU A 5 3.57 2.49 -6.92
CA GLU A 5 3.37 1.62 -5.77
C GLU A 5 4.65 0.87 -5.41
N LEU A 6 4.96 0.81 -4.12
CA LEU A 6 6.10 0.08 -3.60
C LEU A 6 5.66 -1.32 -3.17
N LEU A 7 6.40 -2.31 -3.62
CA LEU A 7 6.15 -3.73 -3.36
C LEU A 7 7.37 -4.37 -2.71
N GLY A 8 7.17 -5.21 -1.73
CA GLY A 8 8.28 -5.94 -1.07
C GLY A 8 7.88 -6.56 0.25
N VAL A 9 8.73 -7.42 0.75
CA VAL A 9 8.55 -8.10 2.03
C VAL A 9 8.53 -7.08 3.18
N PRO A 10 7.80 -7.32 4.29
CA PRO A 10 7.94 -6.50 5.51
C PRO A 10 9.41 -6.39 5.93
N GLY A 11 9.87 -5.18 6.25
CA GLY A 11 11.29 -4.92 6.58
C GLY A 11 12.19 -4.64 5.38
N SER A 12 11.71 -4.70 4.12
CA SER A 12 12.55 -4.47 2.94
C SER A 12 13.02 -3.01 2.75
N GLY A 13 12.40 -2.01 3.42
CA GLY A 13 12.81 -0.62 3.30
C GLY A 13 11.88 0.25 2.44
N LYS A 14 10.71 -0.26 2.04
CA LYS A 14 9.71 0.47 1.23
C LYS A 14 9.40 1.88 1.75
N SER A 15 9.11 2.02 3.03
CA SER A 15 8.71 3.33 3.60
C SER A 15 9.84 4.36 3.55
N THR A 16 11.10 3.92 3.64
CA THR A 16 12.27 4.79 3.46
C THR A 16 12.37 5.27 2.03
N LEU A 17 12.22 4.35 1.07
CA LEU A 17 12.21 4.69 -0.36
C LEU A 17 11.01 5.58 -0.72
N SER A 18 9.81 5.29 -0.19
CA SER A 18 8.62 6.12 -0.40
C SER A 18 8.86 7.57 0.01
N SER A 19 9.42 7.78 1.21
CA SER A 19 9.73 9.11 1.72
C SER A 19 10.75 9.85 0.83
N ALA A 20 11.77 9.17 0.35
CA ALA A 20 12.76 9.74 -0.56
C ALA A 20 12.14 10.11 -1.91
N LEU A 21 11.34 9.23 -2.51
CA LEU A 21 10.67 9.50 -3.79
C LEU A 21 9.72 10.70 -3.70
N VAL A 22 8.99 10.85 -2.59
CA VAL A 22 8.12 12.02 -2.37
C VAL A 22 8.92 13.31 -2.29
N ALA A 23 10.14 13.25 -1.74
CA ALA A 23 11.03 14.41 -1.64
C ALA A 23 11.67 14.80 -2.98
N ASP A 24 12.01 13.81 -3.82
CA ASP A 24 12.81 14.01 -5.02
C ASP A 24 11.97 14.18 -6.29
N LEU A 25 10.75 13.60 -6.34
CA LEU A 25 9.86 13.74 -7.48
C LEU A 25 9.09 15.06 -7.44
N SER A 26 9.16 15.83 -8.51
CA SER A 26 8.37 17.06 -8.64
C SER A 26 6.86 16.75 -8.62
N ASN A 27 6.13 17.49 -7.77
CA ASN A 27 4.69 17.32 -7.58
C ASN A 27 4.25 15.92 -7.09
N ALA A 28 5.13 15.20 -6.39
CA ALA A 28 4.78 13.95 -5.74
C ALA A 28 4.12 14.20 -4.37
N VAL A 29 3.25 13.27 -4.00
CA VAL A 29 2.67 13.19 -2.66
C VAL A 29 2.56 11.72 -2.26
N ASP A 30 2.66 11.45 -0.96
CA ASP A 30 2.22 10.19 -0.43
C ASP A 30 0.68 10.13 -0.32
N LEU A 31 0.15 8.94 -0.06
CA LEU A 31 -1.29 8.74 0.04
C LEU A 31 -1.92 9.57 1.19
N GLU A 32 -1.21 9.79 2.29
CA GLU A 32 -1.71 10.59 3.41
C GLU A 32 -1.83 12.06 3.04
N GLN A 33 -0.79 12.61 2.41
CA GLN A 33 -0.78 13.97 1.90
C GLN A 33 -1.82 14.18 0.80
N GLY A 34 -1.98 13.18 -0.09
CA GLY A 34 -3.00 13.17 -1.13
C GLY A 34 -4.42 13.27 -0.56
N VAL A 35 -4.75 12.44 0.41
CA VAL A 35 -6.05 12.49 1.13
C VAL A 35 -6.25 13.84 1.81
N LEU A 36 -5.22 14.37 2.48
CA LEU A 36 -5.31 15.66 3.15
C LEU A 36 -5.55 16.81 2.15
N ARG A 37 -4.89 16.79 0.99
CA ARG A 37 -5.14 17.75 -0.11
C ARG A 37 -6.57 17.64 -0.64
N ALA A 38 -7.06 16.39 -0.85
CA ALA A 38 -8.41 16.14 -1.32
C ALA A 38 -9.47 16.68 -0.33
N MET A 39 -9.31 16.43 0.95
CA MET A 39 -10.22 16.95 1.98
C MET A 39 -10.21 18.50 2.05
N ARG A 40 -9.03 19.11 1.89
CA ARG A 40 -8.92 20.59 1.86
C ARG A 40 -9.61 21.20 0.65
N ALA A 41 -9.50 20.57 -0.52
CA ALA A 41 -10.08 21.07 -1.76
C ALA A 41 -11.63 21.06 -1.73
N ARG A 42 -12.22 20.11 -1.04
CA ARG A 42 -13.69 19.95 -0.94
C ARG A 42 -14.36 20.99 -0.03
N GLY A 43 -13.64 21.51 0.96
CA GLY A 43 -14.11 22.65 1.79
C GLY A 43 -15.41 22.45 2.59
N GLU A 44 -16.03 21.29 2.50
CA GLU A 44 -17.40 21.05 2.97
C GLU A 44 -17.48 20.67 4.45
N ASP A 45 -16.37 20.26 5.07
CA ASP A 45 -16.37 19.78 6.44
C ASP A 45 -15.66 20.78 7.36
N ASP A 46 -16.38 21.34 8.35
CA ASP A 46 -15.79 22.21 9.39
C ASP A 46 -14.66 21.52 10.15
N ILE A 47 -14.74 20.18 10.25
CA ILE A 47 -13.70 19.35 10.85
C ILE A 47 -12.45 19.33 9.95
N ALA A 48 -12.61 19.18 8.64
CA ALA A 48 -11.49 19.21 7.68
C ALA A 48 -10.82 20.59 7.66
N ARG A 49 -11.60 21.69 7.73
CA ARG A 49 -11.09 23.07 7.86
C ARG A 49 -10.37 23.30 9.20
N PHE A 50 -10.91 22.79 10.28
CA PHE A 50 -10.30 22.86 11.61
C PHE A 50 -8.98 22.08 11.64
N VAL A 51 -8.96 20.85 11.15
CA VAL A 51 -7.75 20.02 11.05
C VAL A 51 -6.73 20.62 10.08
N ALA A 52 -7.16 21.16 8.94
CA ALA A 52 -6.27 21.86 8.00
C ALA A 52 -5.62 23.12 8.61
N ARG A 53 -6.30 23.78 9.56
CA ARG A 53 -5.76 24.93 10.28
C ARG A 53 -4.75 24.52 11.37
N ILE A 54 -4.98 23.37 12.04
CA ILE A 54 -4.11 22.83 13.08
C ILE A 54 -2.96 22.02 12.47
N ALA A 55 -3.15 21.30 11.37
CA ALA A 55 -2.16 20.48 10.69
C ALA A 55 -1.08 21.28 9.93
N ARG A 56 -0.93 22.57 10.21
CA ARG A 56 0.35 23.25 10.03
C ARG A 56 1.43 22.70 10.99
N SER A 57 1.04 21.93 11.99
CA SER A 57 1.91 21.10 12.82
C SER A 57 1.92 19.68 12.25
N SER A 58 3.08 19.07 12.21
CA SER A 58 3.40 17.72 11.73
C SER A 58 2.72 16.57 12.50
N ASP A 59 1.62 16.81 13.21
CA ASP A 59 0.96 15.80 14.02
C ASP A 59 -0.07 15.01 13.22
N ASN A 60 0.40 13.89 12.65
CA ASN A 60 -0.39 12.91 11.90
C ASN A 60 -1.60 12.33 12.68
N ARG A 61 -1.67 12.49 13.99
CA ARG A 61 -2.73 11.87 14.82
C ARG A 61 -4.07 12.59 14.70
N LEU A 62 -4.05 13.90 14.57
CA LEU A 62 -5.28 14.71 14.51
C LEU A 62 -5.99 14.52 13.17
N TRP A 63 -5.27 14.49 12.05
CA TRP A 63 -5.91 14.27 10.76
C TRP A 63 -6.44 12.84 10.61
N LYS A 64 -5.75 11.81 11.15
CA LYS A 64 -6.24 10.43 11.19
C LYS A 64 -7.58 10.33 11.92
N ARG A 65 -7.74 11.06 13.04
CA ARG A 65 -9.00 11.14 13.77
C ARG A 65 -10.10 11.88 12.98
N ALA A 66 -9.76 12.95 12.29
CA ALA A 66 -10.71 13.69 11.48
C ALA A 66 -11.18 12.86 10.28
N TYR A 67 -10.25 12.22 9.56
CA TYR A 67 -10.58 11.31 8.46
C TYR A 67 -11.45 10.14 8.93
N ALA A 68 -11.13 9.52 10.07
CA ALA A 68 -11.92 8.43 10.64
C ALA A 68 -13.37 8.81 10.99
N ARG A 69 -13.62 10.10 11.23
CA ARG A 69 -14.95 10.65 11.56
C ARG A 69 -15.65 11.31 10.37
N SER A 70 -14.97 11.46 9.25
CA SER A 70 -15.52 12.10 8.06
C SER A 70 -16.58 11.21 7.40
N THR A 71 -17.73 11.80 7.06
CA THR A 71 -18.77 11.15 6.25
C THR A 71 -18.31 10.93 4.82
N ASP A 72 -17.35 11.73 4.31
CA ASP A 72 -16.76 11.61 2.98
C ASP A 72 -16.07 10.28 2.78
N ARG A 73 -15.52 9.67 3.85
CA ARG A 73 -14.90 8.34 3.79
C ARG A 73 -15.87 7.27 3.30
N PHE A 74 -17.09 7.25 3.85
CA PHE A 74 -18.10 6.24 3.46
C PHE A 74 -18.62 6.49 2.04
N SER A 75 -18.85 7.75 1.69
CA SER A 75 -19.26 8.13 0.35
C SER A 75 -18.18 7.81 -0.69
N ALA A 76 -16.90 8.05 -0.37
CA ALA A 76 -15.78 7.68 -1.23
C ALA A 76 -15.66 6.17 -1.38
N LEU A 77 -15.78 5.40 -0.29
CA LEU A 77 -15.77 3.94 -0.35
C LEU A 77 -16.89 3.40 -1.26
N THR A 78 -18.11 3.92 -1.11
CA THR A 78 -19.25 3.49 -1.94
C THR A 78 -19.01 3.80 -3.42
N ARG A 79 -18.47 4.98 -3.75
CA ARG A 79 -18.14 5.33 -5.15
C ARG A 79 -17.01 4.46 -5.70
N PHE A 80 -15.97 4.19 -4.89
CA PHE A 80 -14.89 3.29 -5.30
C PHE A 80 -15.42 1.90 -5.64
N ILE A 81 -16.23 1.30 -4.75
CA ILE A 81 -16.86 -0.01 -4.97
C ILE A 81 -17.74 0.01 -6.23
N GLY A 82 -18.50 1.09 -6.44
CA GLY A 82 -19.31 1.26 -7.65
C GLY A 82 -18.50 1.27 -8.95
N GLY A 83 -17.29 1.83 -8.92
CA GLY A 83 -16.36 1.82 -10.05
C GLY A 83 -15.52 0.53 -10.19
N HIS A 84 -15.38 -0.25 -9.11
CA HIS A 84 -14.57 -1.47 -9.04
C HIS A 84 -15.33 -2.60 -8.33
N PRO A 85 -16.49 -3.05 -8.84
CA PRO A 85 -17.35 -3.99 -8.12
C PRO A 85 -16.67 -5.34 -7.88
N ASN A 86 -15.84 -5.80 -8.81
CA ASN A 86 -15.15 -7.09 -8.74
C ASN A 86 -14.07 -7.11 -7.62
N LEU A 87 -13.53 -5.95 -7.23
CA LEU A 87 -12.48 -5.92 -6.21
C LEU A 87 -13.01 -6.31 -4.83
N LEU A 88 -14.17 -5.81 -4.43
CA LEU A 88 -14.76 -6.21 -3.16
C LEU A 88 -15.10 -7.71 -3.16
N GLU A 89 -15.64 -8.23 -4.26
CA GLU A 89 -15.94 -9.64 -4.42
C GLU A 89 -14.68 -10.50 -4.32
N ALA A 90 -13.60 -10.13 -5.02
CA ALA A 90 -12.31 -10.82 -4.97
C ALA A 90 -11.73 -10.83 -3.54
N VAL A 91 -11.75 -9.69 -2.84
CA VAL A 91 -11.27 -9.60 -1.45
C VAL A 91 -12.08 -10.50 -0.52
N LEU A 92 -13.42 -10.50 -0.63
CA LEU A 92 -14.29 -11.35 0.18
C LEU A 92 -14.11 -12.85 -0.16
N ALA A 93 -13.84 -13.19 -1.42
CA ALA A 93 -13.49 -14.55 -1.81
C ALA A 93 -12.20 -15.02 -1.15
N VAL A 94 -11.15 -14.18 -1.17
CA VAL A 94 -9.88 -14.45 -0.46
C VAL A 94 -10.14 -14.66 1.02
N GLN A 95 -10.89 -13.77 1.67
CA GLN A 95 -11.21 -13.87 3.08
C GLN A 95 -11.92 -15.19 3.42
N ARG A 96 -12.91 -15.57 2.64
CA ARG A 96 -13.70 -16.79 2.86
C ARG A 96 -12.89 -18.06 2.64
N LEU A 97 -12.07 -18.11 1.58
CA LEU A 97 -11.33 -19.31 1.20
C LEU A 97 -10.05 -19.52 2.01
N ARG A 98 -9.56 -18.47 2.69
CA ARG A 98 -8.33 -18.51 3.48
C ARG A 98 -8.54 -18.22 4.97
N SER A 99 -9.78 -18.35 5.45
CA SER A 99 -10.19 -18.02 6.82
C SER A 99 -9.47 -18.83 7.90
N ASP A 100 -8.96 -19.99 7.57
CA ASP A 100 -8.22 -20.88 8.46
C ASP A 100 -6.72 -20.58 8.56
N ARG A 101 -6.19 -19.76 7.63
CA ARG A 101 -4.75 -19.50 7.50
C ARG A 101 -4.29 -18.19 8.15
N ASP A 102 -5.19 -17.25 8.36
CA ASP A 102 -4.87 -15.92 8.89
C ASP A 102 -5.80 -15.56 10.05
N ARG A 103 -5.21 -15.24 11.20
CA ARG A 103 -5.96 -14.87 12.43
C ARG A 103 -6.51 -13.45 12.39
N ASP A 104 -5.93 -12.57 11.56
CA ASP A 104 -6.22 -11.14 11.55
C ASP A 104 -6.93 -10.69 10.26
N GLN A 105 -7.74 -11.55 9.68
CA GLN A 105 -8.44 -11.28 8.42
C GLN A 105 -9.31 -10.02 8.47
N ASP A 106 -9.98 -9.78 9.58
CA ASP A 106 -10.81 -8.58 9.78
C ASP A 106 -9.97 -7.30 9.68
N ALA A 107 -8.75 -7.32 10.21
CA ALA A 107 -7.83 -6.20 10.12
C ALA A 107 -7.41 -5.96 8.65
N VAL A 108 -7.08 -7.04 7.92
CA VAL A 108 -6.69 -6.95 6.50
C VAL A 108 -7.83 -6.43 5.65
N LEU A 109 -9.06 -6.92 5.85
CA LEU A 109 -10.25 -6.40 5.19
C LEU A 109 -10.43 -4.90 5.48
N GLY A 110 -10.30 -4.51 6.75
CA GLY A 110 -10.39 -3.11 7.17
C GLY A 110 -9.34 -2.23 6.48
N TRP A 111 -8.11 -2.72 6.30
CA TRP A 111 -7.06 -2.01 5.57
C TRP A 111 -7.40 -1.83 4.08
N VAL A 112 -7.92 -2.87 3.43
CA VAL A 112 -8.32 -2.79 2.01
C VAL A 112 -9.47 -1.81 1.82
N LEU A 113 -10.52 -1.88 2.64
CA LEU A 113 -11.65 -0.94 2.56
C LEU A 113 -11.22 0.51 2.81
N ASN A 114 -10.31 0.72 3.76
CA ASN A 114 -9.75 2.03 4.02
C ASN A 114 -8.92 2.54 2.83
N LEU A 115 -8.15 1.66 2.19
CA LEU A 115 -7.37 1.99 1.00
C LEU A 115 -8.28 2.39 -0.17
N MET A 116 -9.35 1.64 -0.43
CA MET A 116 -10.35 1.95 -1.45
C MET A 116 -10.91 3.38 -1.28
N ALA A 117 -11.32 3.73 -0.05
CA ALA A 117 -11.85 5.06 0.23
C ALA A 117 -10.81 6.17 0.02
N ARG A 118 -9.56 5.94 0.43
CA ARG A 118 -8.46 6.90 0.29
C ARG A 118 -8.08 7.11 -1.18
N TYR A 119 -8.00 6.05 -1.97
CA TYR A 119 -7.74 6.14 -3.41
C TYR A 119 -8.81 6.96 -4.12
N GLN A 120 -10.10 6.72 -3.81
CA GLN A 120 -11.20 7.48 -4.40
C GLN A 120 -11.11 8.97 -4.09
N LEU A 121 -10.84 9.32 -2.83
CA LEU A 121 -10.69 10.72 -2.42
C LEU A 121 -9.58 11.43 -3.19
N VAL A 122 -8.44 10.75 -3.33
CA VAL A 122 -7.28 11.29 -4.06
C VAL A 122 -7.57 11.39 -5.55
N ALA A 123 -8.16 10.37 -6.15
CA ALA A 123 -8.52 10.37 -7.58
C ALA A 123 -9.47 11.52 -7.95
N GLU A 124 -10.43 11.83 -7.09
CA GLU A 124 -11.41 12.90 -7.30
C GLU A 124 -10.84 14.30 -7.05
N SER A 125 -9.70 14.44 -6.37
CA SER A 125 -9.12 15.77 -6.06
C SER A 125 -8.46 16.46 -7.25
N GLY A 126 -8.07 15.70 -8.28
CA GLY A 126 -7.40 16.22 -9.49
C GLY A 126 -6.01 16.82 -9.23
N GLY A 127 -5.28 17.13 -10.29
CA GLY A 127 -4.13 18.05 -10.24
C GLY A 127 -2.83 17.59 -9.60
N MET A 128 -2.67 16.29 -9.26
CA MET A 128 -1.42 15.75 -8.75
C MET A 128 -0.58 15.14 -9.86
N GLY A 129 0.76 15.32 -9.79
CA GLY A 129 1.72 14.66 -10.68
C GLY A 129 1.83 13.17 -10.35
N TRP A 130 2.48 12.84 -9.23
CA TRP A 130 2.72 11.49 -8.77
C TRP A 130 2.07 11.22 -7.41
N LEU A 131 1.40 10.07 -7.29
CA LEU A 131 0.98 9.48 -6.02
C LEU A 131 1.93 8.34 -5.70
N VAL A 132 2.72 8.46 -4.64
CA VAL A 132 3.63 7.42 -4.16
C VAL A 132 2.94 6.67 -3.02
N VAL A 133 2.79 5.35 -3.16
CA VAL A 133 2.06 4.52 -2.21
C VAL A 133 2.94 3.38 -1.74
N ASP A 134 3.30 3.35 -0.47
CA ASP A 134 4.13 2.30 0.13
C ASP A 134 3.33 1.05 0.54
N GLU A 135 2.02 1.20 0.70
CA GLU A 135 1.10 0.10 1.04
C GLU A 135 -0.19 0.18 0.20
N GLY A 136 -0.04 0.13 -1.14
CA GLY A 136 -1.14 0.14 -2.08
C GLY A 136 -1.78 -1.22 -2.32
N PHE A 137 -2.53 -1.37 -3.39
CA PHE A 137 -3.29 -2.60 -3.67
C PHE A 137 -2.37 -3.79 -3.98
N CYS A 138 -1.26 -3.61 -4.72
CA CYS A 138 -0.29 -4.68 -4.93
C CYS A 138 0.30 -5.17 -3.60
N GLN A 139 0.70 -4.24 -2.72
CA GLN A 139 1.21 -4.59 -1.39
C GLN A 139 0.12 -5.19 -0.49
N ARG A 140 -1.17 -4.83 -0.66
CA ARG A 140 -2.29 -5.50 0.05
C ARG A 140 -2.48 -6.94 -0.42
N GLY A 141 -2.15 -7.27 -1.66
CA GLY A 141 -2.04 -8.67 -2.12
C GLY A 141 -1.06 -9.46 -1.25
N VAL A 142 0.11 -8.90 -0.94
CA VAL A 142 1.06 -9.55 -0.01
C VAL A 142 0.45 -9.72 1.39
N ALA A 143 -0.30 -8.75 1.88
CA ALA A 143 -0.97 -8.87 3.18
C ALA A 143 -2.10 -9.93 3.18
N LEU A 144 -2.82 -10.08 2.06
CA LEU A 144 -3.90 -11.05 1.91
C LEU A 144 -3.39 -12.49 1.77
N PHE A 145 -2.25 -12.67 1.12
CA PHE A 145 -1.76 -14.00 0.74
C PHE A 145 -0.48 -14.42 1.48
N GLY A 146 0.19 -13.54 2.21
CA GLY A 146 1.49 -13.79 2.83
C GLY A 146 1.51 -14.83 3.95
N PHE A 147 0.36 -15.38 4.40
CA PHE A 147 0.29 -16.51 5.30
C PHE A 147 -0.11 -17.77 4.54
N GLY A 148 0.80 -18.74 4.43
CA GLY A 148 0.51 -20.04 3.82
C GLY A 148 0.07 -19.94 2.36
N TYR A 149 0.81 -19.16 1.57
CA TYR A 149 0.59 -19.11 0.11
C TYR A 149 1.01 -20.43 -0.53
N HIS A 150 0.13 -20.97 -1.39
CA HIS A 150 0.36 -22.17 -2.17
C HIS A 150 0.06 -21.91 -3.64
N GLU A 151 0.55 -22.77 -4.54
CA GLU A 151 0.30 -22.65 -5.98
C GLU A 151 -1.21 -22.65 -6.33
N GLU A 152 -2.02 -23.32 -5.52
CA GLU A 152 -3.49 -23.33 -5.63
C GLU A 152 -4.12 -21.95 -5.42
N ASP A 153 -3.44 -21.03 -4.74
CA ASP A 153 -3.92 -19.66 -4.50
C ASP A 153 -3.65 -18.74 -5.71
N ARG A 154 -2.95 -19.21 -6.73
CA ARG A 154 -2.51 -18.40 -7.87
C ARG A 154 -3.67 -17.79 -8.65
N ASP A 155 -4.70 -18.59 -8.91
CA ASP A 155 -5.87 -18.09 -9.64
C ASP A 155 -6.65 -17.06 -8.81
N LEU A 156 -6.72 -17.27 -7.50
CA LEU A 156 -7.37 -16.32 -6.58
C LEU A 156 -6.57 -15.00 -6.48
N LEU A 157 -5.24 -15.07 -6.43
CA LEU A 157 -4.36 -13.90 -6.51
C LEU A 157 -4.51 -13.20 -7.86
N GLY A 158 -4.59 -13.96 -8.96
CA GLY A 158 -4.84 -13.44 -10.31
C GLY A 158 -6.14 -12.63 -10.36
N ALA A 159 -7.25 -13.22 -9.91
CA ALA A 159 -8.54 -12.55 -9.85
C ALA A 159 -8.54 -11.27 -8.99
N TYR A 160 -7.81 -11.29 -7.88
CA TYR A 160 -7.61 -10.09 -7.07
C TYR A 160 -6.87 -9.00 -7.86
N LEU A 161 -5.77 -9.34 -8.53
CA LEU A 161 -4.96 -8.37 -9.28
C LEU A 161 -5.65 -7.86 -10.55
N GLU A 162 -6.51 -8.65 -11.19
CA GLU A 162 -7.34 -8.20 -12.29
C GLU A 162 -8.40 -7.18 -11.84
N ALA A 163 -8.80 -7.23 -10.57
CA ALA A 163 -9.84 -6.36 -10.01
C ALA A 163 -9.32 -5.05 -9.43
N ILE A 164 -8.02 -4.94 -9.10
CA ILE A 164 -7.44 -3.71 -8.55
C ILE A 164 -7.18 -2.66 -9.63
N PRO A 165 -7.20 -1.36 -9.29
CA PRO A 165 -6.62 -0.33 -10.16
C PRO A 165 -5.10 -0.54 -10.23
N ILE A 166 -4.61 -0.99 -11.40
CA ILE A 166 -3.19 -1.24 -11.63
C ILE A 166 -2.42 0.09 -11.59
N PRO A 167 -1.33 0.19 -10.81
CA PRO A 167 -0.49 1.40 -10.80
C PRO A 167 0.29 1.54 -12.11
N ASP A 168 0.69 2.77 -12.45
CA ASP A 168 1.54 3.05 -13.62
C ASP A 168 2.93 2.40 -13.46
N VAL A 169 3.44 2.40 -12.22
CA VAL A 169 4.76 1.85 -11.88
C VAL A 169 4.68 1.05 -10.58
N VAL A 170 5.26 -0.13 -10.58
CA VAL A 170 5.53 -0.93 -9.38
C VAL A 170 7.03 -0.97 -9.15
N ILE A 171 7.47 -0.51 -7.97
CA ILE A 171 8.87 -0.61 -7.54
C ILE A 171 8.99 -1.75 -6.55
N VAL A 172 9.68 -2.81 -6.96
CA VAL A 172 9.99 -3.95 -6.07
C VAL A 172 11.27 -3.64 -5.31
N VAL A 173 11.17 -3.64 -3.98
CA VAL A 173 12.32 -3.44 -3.08
C VAL A 173 12.85 -4.80 -2.68
N ASP A 174 13.91 -5.22 -3.37
CA ASP A 174 14.59 -6.50 -3.16
C ASP A 174 15.55 -6.40 -1.98
N THR A 175 15.27 -7.16 -0.92
CA THR A 175 16.10 -7.22 0.28
C THR A 175 16.16 -8.67 0.77
N PRO A 176 17.34 -9.21 1.08
CA PRO A 176 17.46 -10.55 1.65
C PRO A 176 16.57 -10.73 2.88
N LEU A 177 15.90 -11.88 3.00
CA LEU A 177 14.97 -12.15 4.09
C LEU A 177 15.63 -12.04 5.47
N GLU A 178 16.90 -12.36 5.57
CA GLU A 178 17.67 -12.20 6.80
C GLU A 178 17.77 -10.74 7.24
N ASP A 179 18.05 -9.83 6.30
CA ASP A 179 18.08 -8.40 6.56
C ASP A 179 16.68 -7.86 6.91
N CYS A 180 15.65 -8.33 6.21
CA CYS A 180 14.26 -7.98 6.54
C CYS A 180 13.93 -8.41 7.97
N ARG A 181 14.27 -9.64 8.36
CA ARG A 181 14.05 -10.18 9.71
C ARG A 181 14.79 -9.37 10.74
N ARG A 182 16.10 -9.14 10.57
CA ARG A 182 16.92 -8.33 11.46
C ARG A 182 16.31 -6.94 11.70
N ARG A 183 15.92 -6.25 10.63
CA ARG A 183 15.28 -4.93 10.73
C ARG A 183 13.94 -4.96 11.46
N LEU A 184 13.17 -6.04 11.32
CA LEU A 184 11.89 -6.22 12.03
C LEU A 184 12.13 -6.53 13.52
N GLU A 185 13.17 -7.28 13.86
CA GLU A 185 13.57 -7.53 15.24
C GLU A 185 14.05 -6.25 15.94
N GLU A 186 14.83 -5.42 15.26
CA GLU A 186 15.34 -4.14 15.79
C GLU A 186 14.23 -3.09 16.04
N ARG A 187 13.25 -2.96 15.12
CA ARG A 187 12.18 -1.95 15.24
C ARG A 187 10.92 -2.43 15.96
N GLY A 188 10.81 -3.72 16.22
CA GLY A 188 9.60 -4.42 16.68
C GLY A 188 8.74 -4.95 15.51
N TRP A 189 8.19 -6.14 15.72
CA TRP A 189 7.23 -6.74 14.80
C TRP A 189 5.89 -5.99 14.85
N SER A 190 5.10 -6.04 13.78
CA SER A 190 3.74 -5.52 13.82
C SER A 190 2.88 -6.35 14.77
N GLU A 191 1.81 -5.77 15.32
CA GLU A 191 0.86 -6.46 16.20
C GLU A 191 0.41 -7.81 15.64
N ARG A 192 0.17 -7.86 14.33
CA ARG A 192 -0.21 -9.09 13.61
C ARG A 192 0.82 -10.20 13.70
N LEU A 193 2.10 -9.88 13.82
CA LEU A 193 3.22 -10.83 13.80
C LEU A 193 3.87 -11.00 15.16
N ASP A 194 3.58 -10.11 16.10
CA ASP A 194 4.28 -10.08 17.40
C ASP A 194 3.98 -11.32 18.24
N GLY A 195 2.75 -11.84 18.15
CA GLY A 195 2.34 -13.07 18.83
C GLY A 195 2.82 -14.39 18.21
N LEU A 196 3.54 -14.34 17.06
CA LEU A 196 3.99 -15.54 16.34
C LEU A 196 5.35 -16.02 16.86
N GLY A 197 5.56 -17.35 16.81
CA GLY A 197 6.87 -17.96 17.04
C GLY A 197 7.88 -17.63 15.93
N VAL A 198 9.16 -17.86 16.20
CA VAL A 198 10.26 -17.57 15.25
C VAL A 198 10.06 -18.30 13.92
N GLU A 199 9.67 -19.57 13.97
CA GLU A 199 9.44 -20.38 12.75
C GLU A 199 8.27 -19.86 11.92
N GLU A 200 7.18 -19.46 12.58
CA GLU A 200 6.01 -18.88 11.91
C GLU A 200 6.34 -17.54 11.25
N ARG A 201 7.12 -16.68 11.92
CA ARG A 201 7.62 -15.42 11.37
C ARG A 201 8.50 -15.64 10.14
N ASN A 202 9.42 -16.61 10.20
CA ASN A 202 10.28 -16.95 9.08
C ASN A 202 9.47 -17.51 7.90
N ARG A 203 8.48 -18.36 8.16
CA ARG A 203 7.57 -18.87 7.13
C ARG A 203 6.78 -17.72 6.49
N PHE A 204 6.21 -16.82 7.29
CA PHE A 204 5.50 -15.65 6.79
C PHE A 204 6.38 -14.77 5.88
N LEU A 205 7.65 -14.54 6.22
CA LEU A 205 8.57 -13.78 5.36
C LEU A 205 8.85 -14.52 4.05
N SER A 206 9.03 -15.84 4.09
CA SER A 206 9.24 -16.67 2.90
C SER A 206 8.02 -16.66 1.99
N ASP A 207 6.83 -16.90 2.55
CA ASP A 207 5.57 -16.88 1.79
C ASP A 207 5.31 -15.49 1.21
N SER A 208 5.55 -14.43 1.99
CA SER A 208 5.45 -13.04 1.52
C SER A 208 6.39 -12.77 0.35
N SER A 209 7.61 -13.32 0.35
CA SER A 209 8.56 -13.19 -0.76
C SER A 209 8.03 -13.85 -2.03
N THR A 210 7.46 -15.04 -1.91
CA THR A 210 6.83 -15.74 -3.04
C THR A 210 5.64 -14.94 -3.60
N VAL A 211 4.81 -14.37 -2.72
CA VAL A 211 3.68 -13.53 -3.13
C VAL A 211 4.15 -12.25 -3.80
N VAL A 212 5.21 -11.60 -3.29
CA VAL A 212 5.81 -10.41 -3.91
C VAL A 212 6.20 -10.69 -5.37
N GLU A 213 6.87 -11.81 -5.64
CA GLU A 213 7.25 -12.20 -7.00
C GLU A 213 6.03 -12.46 -7.89
N ALA A 214 5.03 -13.17 -7.37
CA ALA A 214 3.79 -13.43 -8.11
C ALA A 214 3.02 -12.13 -8.43
N VAL A 215 2.89 -11.23 -7.45
CA VAL A 215 2.25 -9.92 -7.63
C VAL A 215 3.02 -9.07 -8.65
N ALA A 216 4.35 -9.01 -8.56
CA ALA A 216 5.18 -8.25 -9.50
C ALA A 216 5.01 -8.75 -10.94
N ALA A 217 5.04 -10.07 -11.14
CA ALA A 217 4.86 -10.67 -12.46
C ALA A 217 3.47 -10.38 -13.04
N LEU A 218 2.41 -10.53 -12.25
CA LEU A 218 1.03 -10.28 -12.68
C LEU A 218 0.76 -8.79 -12.92
N ALA A 219 1.28 -7.89 -12.08
CA ALA A 219 1.16 -6.44 -12.29
C ALA A 219 1.86 -6.00 -13.59
N ALA A 220 3.05 -6.55 -13.88
CA ALA A 220 3.73 -6.29 -15.14
C ALA A 220 2.94 -6.82 -16.35
N ALA A 221 2.37 -8.02 -16.25
CA ALA A 221 1.49 -8.58 -17.29
C ALA A 221 0.22 -7.73 -17.52
N SER A 222 -0.25 -7.04 -16.49
CA SER A 222 -1.39 -6.12 -16.54
C SER A 222 -1.03 -4.70 -17.00
N GLY A 223 0.23 -4.45 -17.38
CA GLY A 223 0.69 -3.19 -17.97
C GLY A 223 1.44 -2.24 -17.03
N ALA A 224 1.65 -2.59 -15.77
CA ALA A 224 2.49 -1.79 -14.87
C ALA A 224 3.96 -1.84 -15.33
N ARG A 225 4.64 -0.70 -15.32
CA ARG A 225 6.09 -0.66 -15.47
C ARG A 225 6.76 -1.16 -14.19
N LEU A 226 7.58 -2.21 -14.30
CA LEU A 226 8.29 -2.79 -13.16
C LEU A 226 9.70 -2.21 -13.04
N ILE A 227 10.07 -1.77 -11.83
CA ILE A 227 11.43 -1.34 -11.47
C ILE A 227 11.87 -2.17 -10.25
N ARG A 228 13.08 -2.73 -10.29
CA ARG A 228 13.65 -3.44 -9.13
C ARG A 228 14.77 -2.62 -8.51
N VAL A 229 14.81 -2.61 -7.19
CA VAL A 229 15.75 -1.80 -6.39
C VAL A 229 16.36 -2.66 -5.31
N ASP A 230 17.68 -2.61 -5.18
CA ASP A 230 18.36 -3.22 -4.04
C ASP A 230 18.05 -2.45 -2.75
N GLY A 231 17.36 -3.10 -1.82
CA GLY A 231 17.01 -2.53 -0.52
C GLY A 231 18.07 -2.73 0.57
N THR A 232 19.24 -3.33 0.26
CA THR A 232 20.31 -3.57 1.24
C THR A 232 21.10 -2.32 1.56
N ALA A 233 21.37 -1.50 0.56
CA ALA A 233 22.20 -0.31 0.66
C ALA A 233 21.54 0.89 -0.06
N PRO A 234 20.40 1.39 0.44
CA PRO A 234 19.75 2.53 -0.16
C PRO A 234 20.64 3.76 0.02
N THR A 235 21.18 4.28 -1.07
CA THR A 235 21.92 5.53 -1.08
C THR A 235 21.05 6.66 -1.63
N PRO A 236 21.30 7.93 -1.25
CA PRO A 236 20.62 9.07 -1.86
C PRO A 236 20.71 9.06 -3.40
N ASP A 237 21.85 8.64 -3.95
CA ASP A 237 22.08 8.56 -5.40
C ASP A 237 21.20 7.50 -6.08
N SER A 238 20.95 6.37 -5.41
CA SER A 238 20.03 5.33 -5.95
C SER A 238 18.58 5.84 -6.00
N TYR A 239 18.16 6.61 -5.01
CA TYR A 239 16.84 7.22 -4.98
C TYR A 239 16.67 8.29 -6.06
N ALA A 240 17.66 9.17 -6.21
CA ALA A 240 17.69 10.19 -7.25
C ALA A 240 17.65 9.56 -8.67
N SER A 241 18.35 8.44 -8.88
CA SER A 241 18.33 7.69 -10.13
C SER A 241 16.93 7.14 -10.45
N ILE A 242 16.22 6.63 -9.45
CA ILE A 242 14.83 6.14 -9.63
C ILE A 242 13.91 7.33 -9.96
N ALA A 243 14.02 8.43 -9.22
CA ALA A 243 13.23 9.64 -9.47
C ALA A 243 13.46 10.20 -10.89
N ALA A 244 14.71 10.23 -11.35
CA ALA A 244 15.04 10.60 -12.71
C ALA A 244 14.41 9.65 -13.75
N THR A 245 14.44 8.34 -13.50
CA THR A 245 13.81 7.33 -14.37
C THR A 245 12.29 7.49 -14.46
N LEU A 246 11.64 7.99 -13.42
CA LEU A 246 10.20 8.24 -13.40
C LEU A 246 9.80 9.56 -14.07
N SER A 247 10.74 10.51 -14.18
CA SER A 247 10.48 11.84 -14.74
C SER A 247 10.47 11.87 -16.27
N HIS A 248 10.90 10.80 -16.90
CA HIS A 248 10.89 10.56 -18.35
C HIS A 248 9.81 9.56 -18.74
#